data_a8e68c1c636e86333707fb5c757855ca
#
_entry.id   a8e68c1c636e86333707fb5c757855ca
#
_cell.length_a   1.000
_cell.length_b   1.000
_cell.length_c   1.000
_cell.angle_alpha   90.00
_cell.angle_beta   90.00
_cell.angle_gamma   90.00
#
_symmetry.space_group_name_H-M   'P 1'
#
loop_
_entity.id
_entity.type
_entity.pdbx_description
1 polymer ?
#
loop_
_entity_poly.entity_id
_entity_poly.type
_entity_poly.pdbx_seq_one_letter_code
_entity_poly.pdbx_strand_id
1 'polypeptide(L)'
;MALGQYILVKLETNRTRSSRLLNRYPKIIGYPIYATDFLFNRMIPKLSITKRVYFFLTKGKSRVLSLSEGLARLFSCGFEVIDYIKIGDETIILSKKIKEPAYDTTPTYGLLVKLDRIGQNGEILKVFKIRTMHPYSEYLQEYLFEQHGTKDGDKIEKDFRVTNWGRFMRKYWIDEIPMVWNWVKRDLKLIGVRPLSEHKFNTYPEYLQKKRVRYKPGLIPPYYADLPHSVEDFFEVEEKYLNAYEKNPIRTDLKYLFKALYNILIKGERSR
;
A
#
# COMPACT_ATOMS: atom_id res chain seq x y z
N MET A 1 8.80 3.28 -28.75
CA MET A 1 7.43 3.36 -29.30
C MET A 1 7.04 4.84 -29.26
N ALA A 2 6.56 5.38 -30.39
CA ALA A 2 6.24 6.79 -30.50
C ALA A 2 4.92 7.13 -29.73
N LEU A 3 4.76 8.40 -29.34
CA LEU A 3 3.51 8.88 -28.74
C LEU A 3 2.32 8.68 -29.70
N GLY A 4 1.18 8.35 -29.17
CA GLY A 4 -0.05 8.08 -29.93
C GLY A 4 -0.21 6.66 -30.47
N GLN A 5 0.84 5.83 -30.42
CA GLN A 5 0.75 4.43 -30.88
C GLN A 5 0.01 3.56 -29.88
N TYR A 6 -0.73 2.57 -30.42
CA TYR A 6 -1.46 1.58 -29.64
C TYR A 6 -0.67 0.29 -29.48
N ILE A 7 -0.88 -0.40 -28.36
CA ILE A 7 -0.32 -1.73 -28.09
C ILE A 7 -1.42 -2.64 -27.54
N LEU A 8 -1.41 -3.88 -27.99
CA LEU A 8 -2.17 -4.98 -27.40
C LEU A 8 -1.22 -5.83 -26.56
N VAL A 9 -1.49 -5.92 -25.27
CA VAL A 9 -0.71 -6.72 -24.33
C VAL A 9 -1.54 -7.93 -23.90
N LYS A 10 -0.98 -9.12 -24.10
CA LYS A 10 -1.55 -10.38 -23.67
C LYS A 10 -0.92 -10.79 -22.33
N LEU A 11 -1.74 -11.00 -21.34
CA LEU A 11 -1.33 -11.29 -19.98
C LEU A 11 -2.09 -12.49 -19.40
N GLU A 12 -1.36 -13.54 -19.00
CA GLU A 12 -1.90 -14.56 -18.11
C GLU A 12 -1.76 -14.07 -16.65
N THR A 13 -2.90 -13.85 -15.98
CA THR A 13 -2.90 -13.40 -14.60
C THR A 13 -2.72 -14.57 -13.62
N ASN A 14 -2.26 -14.27 -12.41
CA ASN A 14 -2.18 -15.29 -11.36
C ASN A 14 -3.53 -15.94 -11.03
N ARG A 15 -4.64 -15.22 -11.22
CA ARG A 15 -5.98 -15.73 -10.97
C ARG A 15 -6.40 -16.72 -12.07
N THR A 16 -6.15 -16.39 -13.33
CA THR A 16 -6.47 -17.28 -14.46
C THR A 16 -5.58 -18.51 -14.45
N ARG A 17 -4.27 -18.34 -14.17
CA ARG A 17 -3.32 -19.44 -14.06
C ARG A 17 -3.65 -20.39 -12.92
N SER A 18 -4.03 -19.89 -11.74
CA SER A 18 -4.47 -20.75 -10.63
C SER A 18 -5.73 -21.54 -10.99
N SER A 19 -6.72 -20.89 -11.61
CA SER A 19 -7.95 -21.55 -12.06
C SER A 19 -7.63 -22.65 -13.07
N ARG A 20 -6.80 -22.38 -14.07
CA ARG A 20 -6.38 -23.36 -15.08
C ARG A 20 -5.68 -24.58 -14.46
N LEU A 21 -4.73 -24.35 -13.56
CA LEU A 21 -3.98 -25.45 -12.93
C LEU A 21 -4.85 -26.28 -11.99
N LEU A 22 -5.69 -25.62 -11.18
CA LEU A 22 -6.56 -26.32 -10.23
C LEU A 22 -7.73 -27.03 -10.90
N ASN A 23 -8.20 -26.58 -12.06
CA ASN A 23 -9.25 -27.25 -12.82
C ASN A 23 -8.72 -28.42 -13.67
N ARG A 24 -7.41 -28.40 -13.99
CA ARG A 24 -6.78 -29.44 -14.82
C ARG A 24 -6.48 -30.73 -14.06
N TYR A 25 -6.22 -30.64 -12.74
CA TYR A 25 -5.80 -31.76 -11.91
C TYR A 25 -6.73 -31.93 -10.70
N PRO A 26 -6.87 -33.17 -10.18
CA PRO A 26 -7.51 -33.39 -8.87
C PRO A 26 -6.86 -32.51 -7.80
N LYS A 27 -7.65 -32.03 -6.84
CA LYS A 27 -7.21 -31.03 -5.83
C LYS A 27 -5.91 -31.44 -5.12
N ILE A 28 -5.77 -32.72 -4.76
CA ILE A 28 -4.57 -33.26 -4.05
C ILE A 28 -3.29 -33.01 -4.86
N ILE A 29 -3.34 -33.10 -6.18
CA ILE A 29 -2.19 -32.89 -7.08
C ILE A 29 -2.13 -31.44 -7.55
N GLY A 30 -3.27 -30.83 -7.81
CA GLY A 30 -3.38 -29.47 -8.33
C GLY A 30 -2.82 -28.40 -7.40
N TYR A 31 -3.06 -28.51 -6.08
CA TYR A 31 -2.52 -27.55 -5.11
C TYR A 31 -0.99 -27.56 -5.00
N PRO A 32 -0.30 -28.72 -4.89
CA PRO A 32 1.17 -28.77 -4.93
C PRO A 32 1.75 -28.19 -6.22
N ILE A 33 1.18 -28.54 -7.38
CA ILE A 33 1.61 -27.99 -8.68
C ILE A 33 1.45 -26.48 -8.70
N TYR A 34 0.29 -25.97 -8.29
CA TYR A 34 0.04 -24.53 -8.23
C TYR A 34 0.99 -23.83 -7.24
N ALA A 35 1.22 -24.41 -6.07
CA ALA A 35 2.13 -23.84 -5.07
C ALA A 35 3.57 -23.73 -5.61
N THR A 36 4.06 -24.78 -6.30
CA THR A 36 5.38 -24.79 -6.94
C THR A 36 5.46 -23.76 -8.06
N ASP A 37 4.44 -23.72 -8.93
CA ASP A 37 4.35 -22.71 -10.01
C ASP A 37 4.31 -21.29 -9.45
N PHE A 38 3.50 -21.04 -8.42
CA PHE A 38 3.42 -19.75 -7.76
C PHE A 38 4.75 -19.32 -7.15
N LEU A 39 5.43 -20.24 -6.45
CA LEU A 39 6.74 -19.98 -5.87
C LEU A 39 7.75 -19.62 -6.96
N PHE A 40 7.84 -20.42 -8.01
CA PHE A 40 8.86 -20.27 -9.07
C PHE A 40 8.57 -19.04 -9.96
N ASN A 41 7.34 -18.90 -10.46
CA ASN A 41 7.01 -17.88 -11.47
C ASN A 41 6.52 -16.55 -10.88
N ARG A 42 6.21 -16.49 -9.60
CA ARG A 42 5.72 -15.27 -8.95
C ARG A 42 6.57 -14.78 -7.79
N MET A 43 7.07 -15.68 -6.91
CA MET A 43 7.82 -15.26 -5.72
C MET A 43 9.31 -15.09 -6.02
N ILE A 44 9.96 -16.09 -6.62
CA ILE A 44 11.39 -16.07 -6.95
C ILE A 44 11.81 -14.83 -7.76
N PRO A 45 11.07 -14.40 -8.81
CA PRO A 45 11.43 -13.20 -9.57
C PRO A 45 11.28 -11.89 -8.79
N LYS A 46 10.71 -11.92 -7.59
CA LYS A 46 10.56 -10.73 -6.72
C LYS A 46 11.67 -10.60 -5.68
N LEU A 47 12.41 -11.65 -5.41
CA LEU A 47 13.50 -11.64 -4.44
C LEU A 47 14.75 -11.06 -5.09
N SER A 48 15.43 -10.14 -4.39
CA SER A 48 16.62 -9.45 -4.91
C SER A 48 17.77 -10.38 -5.27
N ILE A 49 17.93 -11.48 -4.55
CA ILE A 49 18.99 -12.46 -4.76
C ILE A 49 18.69 -13.35 -5.97
N THR A 50 17.49 -13.91 -6.03
CA THR A 50 17.13 -14.93 -7.02
C THR A 50 16.62 -14.36 -8.35
N LYS A 51 16.20 -13.10 -8.38
CA LYS A 51 15.65 -12.49 -9.60
C LYS A 51 16.61 -12.54 -10.79
N ARG A 52 17.91 -12.33 -10.57
CA ARG A 52 18.91 -12.35 -11.66
C ARG A 52 18.97 -13.71 -12.32
N VAL A 53 19.06 -14.77 -11.51
CA VAL A 53 19.09 -16.16 -11.99
C VAL A 53 17.79 -16.52 -12.70
N TYR A 54 16.66 -16.18 -12.10
CA TYR A 54 15.35 -16.42 -12.72
C TYR A 54 15.23 -15.79 -14.10
N PHE A 55 15.55 -14.51 -14.25
CA PHE A 55 15.45 -13.81 -15.54
C PHE A 55 16.49 -14.31 -16.56
N PHE A 56 17.67 -14.72 -16.11
CA PHE A 56 18.66 -15.36 -16.98
C PHE A 56 18.13 -16.66 -17.59
N LEU A 57 17.55 -17.53 -16.75
CA LEU A 57 17.02 -18.84 -17.18
C LEU A 57 15.73 -18.72 -18.00
N THR A 58 14.77 -17.93 -17.55
CA THR A 58 13.43 -17.89 -18.15
C THR A 58 13.26 -16.78 -19.18
N LYS A 59 14.16 -15.81 -19.24
CA LYS A 59 14.03 -14.54 -19.98
C LYS A 59 12.72 -13.81 -19.69
N GLY A 60 12.12 -14.09 -18.50
CA GLY A 60 10.86 -13.51 -18.07
C GLY A 60 9.60 -14.11 -18.72
N LYS A 61 9.71 -15.07 -19.62
CA LYS A 61 8.57 -15.61 -20.40
C LYS A 61 7.52 -16.30 -19.53
N SER A 62 7.92 -16.93 -18.44
CA SER A 62 7.02 -17.67 -17.54
C SER A 62 6.51 -16.86 -16.36
N ARG A 63 6.85 -15.56 -16.30
CA ARG A 63 6.49 -14.72 -15.18
C ARG A 63 5.00 -14.49 -15.10
N VAL A 64 4.42 -14.71 -13.91
CA VAL A 64 3.00 -14.50 -13.63
C VAL A 64 2.82 -13.18 -12.89
N LEU A 65 1.94 -12.33 -13.41
CA LEU A 65 1.60 -11.03 -12.82
C LEU A 65 0.15 -11.04 -12.30
N SER A 66 -0.18 -10.12 -11.39
CA SER A 66 -1.58 -9.77 -11.18
C SER A 66 -2.04 -8.78 -12.26
N LEU A 67 -3.34 -8.68 -12.47
CA LEU A 67 -3.88 -7.66 -13.36
C LEU A 67 -3.43 -6.25 -12.92
N SER A 68 -3.55 -5.95 -11.62
CA SER A 68 -3.09 -4.66 -11.05
C SER A 68 -1.62 -4.39 -11.37
N GLU A 69 -0.72 -5.38 -11.22
CA GLU A 69 0.70 -5.21 -11.55
C GLU A 69 0.91 -5.01 -13.05
N GLY A 70 0.13 -5.71 -13.90
CA GLY A 70 0.18 -5.55 -15.34
C GLY A 70 -0.23 -4.14 -15.79
N LEU A 71 -1.38 -3.68 -15.32
CA LEU A 71 -1.86 -2.32 -15.58
C LEU A 71 -0.87 -1.26 -15.08
N ALA A 72 -0.42 -1.39 -13.82
CA ALA A 72 0.51 -0.44 -13.22
C ALA A 72 1.84 -0.32 -13.99
N ARG A 73 2.34 -1.43 -14.53
CA ARG A 73 3.54 -1.41 -15.38
C ARG A 73 3.31 -0.68 -16.70
N LEU A 74 2.13 -0.81 -17.32
CA LEU A 74 1.77 -0.04 -18.51
C LEU A 74 1.76 1.45 -18.21
N PHE A 75 1.10 1.88 -17.12
CA PHE A 75 1.13 3.28 -16.69
C PHE A 75 2.54 3.77 -16.39
N SER A 76 3.38 2.99 -15.71
CA SER A 76 4.78 3.36 -15.45
C SER A 76 5.62 3.50 -16.72
N CYS A 77 5.27 2.75 -17.77
CA CYS A 77 5.89 2.86 -19.09
C CYS A 77 5.30 3.99 -19.95
N GLY A 78 4.40 4.81 -19.41
CA GLY A 78 3.78 5.95 -20.11
C GLY A 78 2.64 5.58 -21.04
N PHE A 79 1.99 4.43 -20.80
CA PHE A 79 0.78 4.04 -21.49
C PHE A 79 -0.46 4.37 -20.67
N GLU A 80 -1.51 4.78 -21.32
CA GLU A 80 -2.87 4.84 -20.81
C GLU A 80 -3.57 3.55 -21.19
N VAL A 81 -4.28 2.94 -20.26
CA VAL A 81 -5.10 1.75 -20.51
C VAL A 81 -6.47 2.20 -20.97
N ILE A 82 -6.82 1.86 -22.20
CA ILE A 82 -8.11 2.20 -22.81
C ILE A 82 -9.18 1.20 -22.37
N ASP A 83 -8.85 -0.08 -22.50
CA ASP A 83 -9.78 -1.16 -22.13
C ASP A 83 -9.01 -2.46 -21.90
N TYR A 84 -9.63 -3.40 -21.21
CA TYR A 84 -9.13 -4.75 -21.09
C TYR A 84 -10.25 -5.77 -21.00
N ILE A 85 -10.06 -6.88 -21.68
CA ILE A 85 -11.03 -7.97 -21.73
C ILE A 85 -10.38 -9.30 -21.37
N LYS A 86 -11.11 -10.15 -20.67
CA LYS A 86 -10.69 -11.53 -20.42
C LYS A 86 -11.25 -12.46 -21.48
N ILE A 87 -10.35 -13.16 -22.19
CA ILE A 87 -10.69 -14.17 -23.19
C ILE A 87 -10.05 -15.50 -22.76
N GLY A 88 -10.88 -16.46 -22.32
CA GLY A 88 -10.39 -17.73 -21.78
C GLY A 88 -9.48 -17.53 -20.57
N ASP A 89 -8.25 -18.03 -20.65
CA ASP A 89 -7.22 -17.92 -19.61
C ASP A 89 -6.31 -16.69 -19.74
N GLU A 90 -6.64 -15.78 -20.63
CA GLU A 90 -5.81 -14.63 -20.92
C GLU A 90 -6.58 -13.33 -20.74
N THR A 91 -5.87 -12.29 -20.34
CA THR A 91 -6.37 -10.92 -20.33
C THR A 91 -5.64 -10.16 -21.44
N ILE A 92 -6.42 -9.60 -22.34
CA ILE A 92 -5.93 -8.73 -23.42
C ILE A 92 -6.16 -7.30 -22.98
N ILE A 93 -5.12 -6.48 -23.01
CA ILE A 93 -5.14 -5.08 -22.57
C ILE A 93 -4.82 -4.22 -23.80
N LEU A 94 -5.72 -3.33 -24.15
CA LEU A 94 -5.49 -2.28 -25.15
C LEU A 94 -4.98 -1.03 -24.47
N SER A 95 -3.84 -0.54 -24.90
CA SER A 95 -3.22 0.65 -24.32
C SER A 95 -2.65 1.57 -25.39
N LYS A 96 -2.62 2.88 -25.10
CA LYS A 96 -2.08 3.92 -25.98
C LYS A 96 -0.90 4.59 -25.31
N LYS A 97 0.17 4.83 -26.04
CA LYS A 97 1.35 5.57 -25.56
C LYS A 97 1.00 7.05 -25.49
N ILE A 98 0.99 7.63 -24.27
CA ILE A 98 0.63 9.03 -24.06
C ILE A 98 1.77 9.91 -23.51
N LYS A 99 2.76 9.29 -22.85
CA LYS A 99 3.89 10.00 -22.24
C LYS A 99 5.14 9.14 -22.20
N GLU A 100 6.28 9.76 -21.92
CA GLU A 100 7.50 9.03 -21.69
C GLU A 100 7.42 8.14 -20.44
N PRO A 101 8.19 7.03 -20.39
CA PRO A 101 8.24 6.18 -19.22
C PRO A 101 8.64 6.97 -17.97
N ALA A 102 8.05 6.65 -16.84
CA ALA A 102 8.53 7.13 -15.57
C ALA A 102 9.91 6.49 -15.30
N TYR A 103 10.96 7.30 -15.33
CA TYR A 103 12.32 6.86 -14.97
C TYR A 103 12.48 6.80 -13.45
N ASP A 104 11.67 6.00 -12.80
CA ASP A 104 11.85 5.70 -11.40
C ASP A 104 12.88 4.59 -11.26
N THR A 105 14.07 4.96 -10.79
CA THR A 105 15.18 4.02 -10.56
C THR A 105 14.94 3.12 -9.35
N THR A 106 13.95 3.45 -8.51
CA THR A 106 13.57 2.69 -7.30
C THR A 106 12.09 2.37 -7.27
N PRO A 107 11.53 1.69 -8.29
CA PRO A 107 10.13 1.29 -8.24
C PRO A 107 9.92 0.49 -6.95
N THR A 108 8.81 0.75 -6.28
CA THR A 108 8.49 0.09 -5.01
C THR A 108 8.36 -1.42 -5.22
N TYR A 109 9.47 -2.11 -5.10
CA TYR A 109 9.61 -3.55 -5.34
C TYR A 109 10.20 -4.22 -4.09
N GLY A 110 9.67 -5.37 -3.71
CA GLY A 110 10.15 -6.12 -2.54
C GLY A 110 9.13 -6.15 -1.40
N LEU A 111 9.48 -6.85 -0.33
CA LEU A 111 8.61 -7.07 0.82
C LEU A 111 8.45 -5.82 1.69
N LEU A 112 9.55 -5.11 1.92
CA LEU A 112 9.57 -3.88 2.71
C LEU A 112 9.49 -2.66 1.81
N VAL A 113 8.72 -1.69 2.24
CA VAL A 113 8.61 -0.36 1.62
C VAL A 113 9.07 0.70 2.60
N LYS A 114 9.69 1.74 2.07
CA LYS A 114 10.03 2.97 2.79
C LYS A 114 9.12 4.06 2.25
N LEU A 115 8.36 4.67 3.12
CA LEU A 115 7.40 5.69 2.77
C LEU A 115 7.84 7.02 3.34
N ASP A 116 7.91 8.04 2.51
CA ASP A 116 8.20 9.40 2.94
C ASP A 116 6.98 9.97 3.66
N ARG A 117 7.20 10.50 4.86
CA ARG A 117 6.18 11.04 5.74
C ARG A 117 6.68 12.33 6.36
N ILE A 118 5.77 13.22 6.69
CA ILE A 118 6.10 14.45 7.43
C ILE A 118 6.33 14.09 8.89
N GLY A 119 7.51 14.41 9.36
CA GLY A 119 7.96 14.22 10.74
C GLY A 119 7.95 15.51 11.57
N GLN A 120 8.73 15.52 12.67
CA GLN A 120 8.91 16.69 13.49
C GLN A 120 9.64 17.79 12.70
N ASN A 121 9.31 19.06 12.95
CA ASN A 121 9.83 20.25 12.26
C ASN A 121 9.57 20.26 10.74
N GLY A 122 8.65 19.41 10.24
CA GLY A 122 8.38 19.29 8.80
C GLY A 122 9.41 18.46 8.04
N GLU A 123 10.37 17.83 8.71
CA GLU A 123 11.39 17.01 8.08
C GLU A 123 10.80 15.72 7.49
N ILE A 124 11.40 15.22 6.42
CA ILE A 124 10.96 13.96 5.79
C ILE A 124 11.46 12.77 6.60
N LEU A 125 10.52 12.04 7.15
CA LEU A 125 10.72 10.81 7.89
C LEU A 125 10.48 9.59 6.99
N LYS A 126 11.42 8.64 6.93
CA LYS A 126 11.26 7.37 6.23
C LYS A 126 10.61 6.32 7.13
N VAL A 127 9.33 6.04 6.89
CA VAL A 127 8.56 5.04 7.63
C VAL A 127 8.65 3.69 6.95
N PHE A 128 8.99 2.64 7.72
CA PHE A 128 9.12 1.28 7.22
C PHE A 128 7.80 0.52 7.36
N LYS A 129 7.35 -0.13 6.29
CA LYS A 129 6.15 -0.99 6.29
C LYS A 129 6.35 -2.25 5.46
N ILE A 130 5.55 -3.29 5.75
CA ILE A 130 5.42 -4.42 4.83
C ILE A 130 4.52 -4.00 3.66
N ARG A 131 4.90 -4.40 2.45
CA ARG A 131 4.10 -4.11 1.25
C ARG A 131 2.78 -4.85 1.27
N THR A 132 1.70 -4.13 1.23
CA THR A 132 0.33 -4.65 1.15
C THR A 132 -0.31 -4.50 -0.22
N MET A 133 0.27 -3.66 -1.08
CA MET A 133 -0.18 -3.42 -2.45
C MET A 133 0.67 -4.16 -3.48
N HIS A 134 0.12 -4.36 -4.66
CA HIS A 134 0.86 -4.89 -5.79
C HIS A 134 2.01 -3.93 -6.19
N PRO A 135 3.13 -4.46 -6.74
CA PRO A 135 4.20 -3.61 -7.26
C PRO A 135 3.68 -2.62 -8.31
N TYR A 136 4.28 -1.43 -8.35
CA TYR A 136 3.91 -0.32 -9.25
C TYR A 136 2.52 0.29 -8.98
N SER A 137 1.88 -0.05 -7.87
CA SER A 137 0.53 0.44 -7.54
C SER A 137 0.42 1.97 -7.40
N GLU A 138 1.53 2.65 -7.17
CA GLU A 138 1.65 4.11 -7.16
C GLU A 138 1.20 4.74 -8.48
N TYR A 139 1.48 4.10 -9.61
CA TYR A 139 1.11 4.58 -10.94
C TYR A 139 -0.37 4.39 -11.28
N LEU A 140 -1.12 3.65 -10.44
CA LEU A 140 -2.57 3.47 -10.61
C LEU A 140 -3.39 4.48 -9.80
N GLN A 141 -2.76 5.39 -9.07
CA GLN A 141 -3.47 6.30 -8.18
C GLN A 141 -4.46 7.18 -8.97
N GLU A 142 -3.97 7.85 -10.00
CA GLU A 142 -4.75 8.74 -10.87
C GLU A 142 -5.89 7.98 -11.56
N TYR A 143 -5.59 6.88 -12.20
CA TYR A 143 -6.56 6.01 -12.86
C TYR A 143 -7.70 5.58 -11.94
N LEU A 144 -7.39 5.25 -10.68
CA LEU A 144 -8.41 4.85 -9.72
C LEU A 144 -9.29 6.02 -9.26
N PHE A 145 -8.72 7.20 -9.10
CA PHE A 145 -9.51 8.41 -8.81
C PHE A 145 -10.50 8.73 -9.92
N GLU A 146 -10.09 8.60 -11.18
CA GLU A 146 -10.95 8.81 -12.35
C GLU A 146 -12.08 7.79 -12.44
N GLN A 147 -11.82 6.51 -12.13
CA GLN A 147 -12.80 5.41 -12.25
C GLN A 147 -13.80 5.35 -11.08
N HIS A 148 -13.39 5.66 -9.86
CA HIS A 148 -14.18 5.36 -8.66
C HIS A 148 -14.51 6.58 -7.80
N GLY A 149 -13.91 7.73 -8.08
CA GLY A 149 -14.01 8.88 -7.18
C GLY A 149 -13.45 8.59 -5.77
N THR A 150 -13.52 9.56 -4.90
CA THR A 150 -13.21 9.38 -3.46
C THR A 150 -14.48 9.21 -2.67
N LYS A 151 -14.61 8.12 -1.92
CA LYS A 151 -15.51 8.04 -0.77
C LYS A 151 -14.72 8.40 0.49
N ASP A 152 -15.34 9.22 1.36
CA ASP A 152 -14.89 9.57 2.70
C ASP A 152 -13.37 9.50 2.95
N GLY A 153 -12.69 10.61 2.68
CA GLY A 153 -11.34 10.84 3.18
C GLY A 153 -10.21 9.98 2.56
N ASP A 154 -10.12 9.88 1.23
CA ASP A 154 -9.05 9.23 0.45
C ASP A 154 -9.08 7.68 0.38
N LYS A 155 -10.10 7.01 0.88
CA LYS A 155 -10.21 5.55 0.68
C LYS A 155 -11.00 5.24 -0.57
N ILE A 156 -10.37 4.47 -1.46
CA ILE A 156 -11.03 3.92 -2.65
C ILE A 156 -11.75 2.65 -2.22
N GLU A 157 -13.06 2.61 -2.40
CA GLU A 157 -13.83 1.40 -2.15
C GLU A 157 -13.37 0.28 -3.08
N LYS A 158 -13.05 -0.89 -2.52
CA LYS A 158 -12.53 -2.05 -3.27
C LYS A 158 -11.22 -1.79 -4.03
N ASP A 159 -10.30 -1.06 -3.42
CA ASP A 159 -8.98 -0.82 -4.00
C ASP A 159 -8.31 -2.14 -4.44
N PHE A 160 -8.33 -2.42 -5.74
CA PHE A 160 -7.77 -3.63 -6.33
C PHE A 160 -6.24 -3.67 -6.33
N ARG A 161 -5.58 -2.56 -5.95
CA ARG A 161 -4.14 -2.51 -5.74
C ARG A 161 -3.73 -3.28 -4.49
N VAL A 162 -4.63 -3.39 -3.51
CA VAL A 162 -4.37 -4.10 -2.25
C VAL A 162 -4.49 -5.60 -2.46
N THR A 163 -3.45 -6.35 -2.10
CA THR A 163 -3.45 -7.81 -2.17
C THR A 163 -4.39 -8.39 -1.10
N ASN A 164 -4.87 -9.64 -1.28
CA ASN A 164 -5.67 -10.32 -0.26
C ASN A 164 -4.93 -10.43 1.08
N TRP A 165 -3.65 -10.79 1.04
CA TRP A 165 -2.77 -10.78 2.22
C TRP A 165 -2.59 -9.39 2.78
N GLY A 166 -2.49 -8.39 1.91
CA GLY A 166 -2.40 -6.99 2.32
C GLY A 166 -3.61 -6.52 3.11
N ARG A 167 -4.82 -6.94 2.72
CA ARG A 167 -6.05 -6.64 3.49
C ARG A 167 -6.01 -7.26 4.88
N PHE A 168 -5.60 -8.52 4.97
CA PHE A 168 -5.41 -9.20 6.25
C PHE A 168 -4.37 -8.50 7.12
N MET A 169 -3.18 -8.21 6.55
CA MET A 169 -2.11 -7.52 7.29
C MET A 169 -2.55 -6.15 7.80
N ARG A 170 -3.22 -5.34 6.95
CA ARG A 170 -3.74 -4.02 7.35
C ARG A 170 -4.75 -4.13 8.47
N LYS A 171 -5.67 -5.10 8.40
CA LYS A 171 -6.70 -5.31 9.43
C LYS A 171 -6.08 -5.52 10.82
N TYR A 172 -4.92 -6.16 10.90
CA TYR A 172 -4.25 -6.53 12.16
C TYR A 172 -2.93 -5.76 12.39
N TRP A 173 -2.67 -4.65 11.66
CA TRP A 173 -1.46 -3.82 11.75
C TRP A 173 -0.14 -4.58 11.52
N ILE A 174 -0.19 -5.79 10.95
CA ILE A 174 1.01 -6.60 10.67
C ILE A 174 1.94 -5.85 9.69
N ASP A 175 1.36 -5.09 8.77
CA ASP A 175 2.11 -4.27 7.82
C ASP A 175 2.87 -3.12 8.50
N GLU A 176 2.48 -2.71 9.70
CA GLU A 176 3.11 -1.65 10.47
C GLU A 176 4.18 -2.15 11.46
N ILE A 177 4.36 -3.47 11.63
CA ILE A 177 5.40 -4.03 12.52
C ILE A 177 6.79 -3.45 12.25
N PRO A 178 7.26 -3.24 10.99
CA PRO A 178 8.56 -2.63 10.76
C PRO A 178 8.70 -1.19 11.27
N MET A 179 7.59 -0.48 11.54
CA MET A 179 7.62 0.86 12.16
C MET A 179 8.17 0.83 13.60
N VAL A 180 8.17 -0.32 14.24
CA VAL A 180 8.85 -0.50 15.55
C VAL A 180 10.33 -0.13 15.45
N TRP A 181 10.96 -0.35 14.28
CA TRP A 181 12.33 0.11 14.04
C TRP A 181 12.45 1.63 14.03
N ASN A 182 11.45 2.35 13.50
CA ASN A 182 11.43 3.81 13.61
C ASN A 182 11.26 4.29 15.06
N TRP A 183 10.48 3.56 15.87
CA TRP A 183 10.35 3.86 17.29
C TRP A 183 11.67 3.62 18.05
N VAL A 184 12.36 2.49 17.82
CA VAL A 184 13.66 2.19 18.41
C VAL A 184 14.71 3.25 18.02
N LYS A 185 14.70 3.72 16.78
CA LYS A 185 15.55 4.82 16.31
C LYS A 185 15.16 6.20 16.85
N ARG A 186 14.05 6.29 17.57
CA ARG A 186 13.48 7.55 18.07
C ARG A 186 13.02 8.51 16.98
N ASP A 187 12.78 8.01 15.77
CA ASP A 187 12.11 8.77 14.69
C ASP A 187 10.64 8.97 15.00
N LEU A 188 10.01 7.96 15.64
CA LEU A 188 8.64 7.98 16.13
C LEU A 188 8.63 7.87 17.66
N LYS A 189 7.59 8.39 18.28
CA LYS A 189 7.24 8.06 19.66
C LYS A 189 6.17 6.95 19.69
N LEU A 190 5.88 6.38 20.87
CA LEU A 190 4.90 5.29 20.96
C LEU A 190 3.49 5.78 20.67
N ILE A 191 3.05 6.84 21.37
CA ILE A 191 1.74 7.48 21.16
C ILE A 191 1.94 8.83 20.51
N GLY A 192 1.20 9.14 19.45
CA GLY A 192 1.29 10.45 18.78
C GLY A 192 0.49 10.49 17.49
N VAL A 193 0.36 11.66 16.90
CA VAL A 193 -0.32 11.82 15.62
C VAL A 193 0.31 10.97 14.55
N ARG A 194 -0.50 10.38 13.65
CA ARG A 194 0.00 9.50 12.60
C ARG A 194 0.93 10.25 11.63
N PRO A 195 2.08 9.68 11.23
CA PRO A 195 2.93 10.28 10.20
C PRO A 195 2.22 10.26 8.83
N LEU A 196 1.96 11.43 8.26
CA LEU A 196 1.19 11.59 7.02
C LEU A 196 2.11 11.71 5.80
N SER A 197 1.59 11.35 4.62
CA SER A 197 2.20 11.75 3.35
C SER A 197 2.04 13.25 3.16
N GLU A 198 2.91 13.87 2.37
CA GLU A 198 2.84 15.29 2.04
C GLU A 198 1.46 15.68 1.48
N HIS A 199 0.96 14.90 0.52
CA HIS A 199 -0.38 15.11 -0.04
C HIS A 199 -1.46 15.15 1.05
N LYS A 200 -1.50 14.14 1.94
CA LYS A 200 -2.48 14.11 3.04
C LYS A 200 -2.25 15.20 4.07
N PHE A 201 -1.02 15.53 4.36
CA PHE A 201 -0.68 16.63 5.28
C PHE A 201 -1.24 17.97 4.78
N ASN A 202 -1.14 18.23 3.47
CA ASN A 202 -1.62 19.45 2.85
C ASN A 202 -3.17 19.55 2.81
N THR A 203 -3.90 18.46 3.05
CA THR A 203 -5.37 18.53 3.21
C THR A 203 -5.82 18.93 4.61
N TYR A 204 -4.90 19.02 5.58
CA TYR A 204 -5.21 19.44 6.95
C TYR A 204 -5.31 20.96 7.06
N PRO A 205 -6.14 21.49 7.99
CA PRO A 205 -6.15 22.92 8.30
C PRO A 205 -4.75 23.42 8.69
N GLU A 206 -4.37 24.61 8.22
CA GLU A 206 -3.01 25.16 8.40
C GLU A 206 -2.58 25.25 9.87
N TYR A 207 -3.49 25.62 10.77
CA TYR A 207 -3.20 25.67 12.20
C TYR A 207 -2.84 24.30 12.78
N LEU A 208 -3.50 23.24 12.29
CA LEU A 208 -3.24 21.88 12.74
C LEU A 208 -1.95 21.33 12.13
N GLN A 209 -1.63 21.67 10.87
CA GLN A 209 -0.34 21.36 10.26
C GLN A 209 0.81 21.93 11.10
N LYS A 210 0.75 23.23 11.43
CA LYS A 210 1.76 23.92 12.27
C LYS A 210 1.90 23.29 13.66
N LYS A 211 0.80 22.81 14.22
CA LYS A 211 0.80 22.17 15.52
C LYS A 211 1.39 20.76 15.49
N ARG A 212 1.02 19.97 14.48
CA ARG A 212 1.49 18.60 14.30
C ARG A 212 3.02 18.51 14.19
N VAL A 213 3.64 19.39 13.41
CA VAL A 213 5.09 19.36 13.18
C VAL A 213 5.93 19.77 14.40
N ARG A 214 5.36 20.33 15.44
CA ARG A 214 6.09 20.62 16.69
C ARG A 214 6.54 19.34 17.41
N TYR A 215 5.83 18.24 17.20
CA TYR A 215 6.03 17.00 17.95
C TYR A 215 6.35 15.83 17.02
N LYS A 216 7.09 14.86 17.56
CA LYS A 216 7.31 13.59 16.85
C LYS A 216 6.00 12.88 16.61
N PRO A 217 5.76 12.36 15.41
CA PRO A 217 4.61 11.50 15.15
C PRO A 217 4.73 10.18 15.95
N GLY A 218 3.58 9.50 16.13
CA GLY A 218 3.49 8.28 16.92
C GLY A 218 3.25 7.03 16.11
N LEU A 219 3.61 5.90 16.72
CA LEU A 219 3.29 4.56 16.20
C LEU A 219 1.80 4.24 16.38
N ILE A 220 1.24 4.59 17.56
CA ILE A 220 -0.17 4.40 17.88
C ILE A 220 -0.86 5.77 17.89
N PRO A 221 -1.69 6.05 16.88
CA PRO A 221 -2.39 7.33 16.78
C PRO A 221 -3.52 7.51 17.79
N PRO A 222 -3.83 8.75 18.20
CA PRO A 222 -4.86 9.07 19.18
C PRO A 222 -6.28 8.67 18.76
N TYR A 223 -6.55 8.54 17.48
CA TYR A 223 -7.86 8.13 16.99
C TYR A 223 -8.24 6.67 17.36
N TYR A 224 -7.29 5.81 17.73
CA TYR A 224 -7.62 4.51 18.33
C TYR A 224 -8.15 4.64 19.77
N ALA A 225 -7.89 5.75 20.43
CA ALA A 225 -8.47 6.03 21.72
C ALA A 225 -9.86 6.67 21.62
N ASP A 226 -10.05 7.67 20.77
CA ASP A 226 -11.27 8.47 20.73
C ASP A 226 -12.25 8.05 19.60
N LEU A 227 -11.86 7.15 18.68
CA LEU A 227 -12.71 6.48 17.67
C LEU A 227 -13.56 7.46 16.83
N PRO A 228 -12.95 8.38 16.07
CA PRO A 228 -13.68 9.35 15.23
C PRO A 228 -14.50 8.66 14.12
N HIS A 229 -15.63 9.27 13.74
CA HIS A 229 -16.53 8.75 12.73
C HIS A 229 -16.52 9.54 11.42
N SER A 230 -16.13 10.81 11.45
CA SER A 230 -16.01 11.69 10.28
C SER A 230 -14.59 12.20 10.08
N VAL A 231 -14.31 12.86 8.95
CA VAL A 231 -13.00 13.49 8.68
C VAL A 231 -12.78 14.66 9.66
N GLU A 232 -13.82 15.41 9.94
CA GLU A 232 -13.80 16.52 10.90
C GLU A 232 -13.46 16.02 12.30
N ASP A 233 -14.08 14.92 12.74
CA ASP A 233 -13.78 14.30 14.03
C ASP A 233 -12.31 13.88 14.16
N PHE A 234 -11.67 13.44 13.03
CA PHE A 234 -10.24 13.13 13.05
C PHE A 234 -9.39 14.36 13.38
N PHE A 235 -9.72 15.52 12.83
CA PHE A 235 -9.02 16.77 13.14
C PHE A 235 -9.21 17.18 14.60
N GLU A 236 -10.42 17.09 15.11
CA GLU A 236 -10.74 17.40 16.50
C GLU A 236 -10.03 16.48 17.49
N VAL A 237 -10.00 15.17 17.22
CA VAL A 237 -9.31 14.17 18.05
C VAL A 237 -7.81 14.45 18.11
N GLU A 238 -7.19 14.75 16.95
CA GLU A 238 -5.78 15.07 16.91
C GLU A 238 -5.46 16.39 17.62
N GLU A 239 -6.28 17.42 17.42
CA GLU A 239 -6.12 18.70 18.10
C GLU A 239 -6.26 18.55 19.61
N LYS A 240 -7.30 17.85 20.07
CA LYS A 240 -7.53 17.55 21.49
C LYS A 240 -6.33 16.83 22.13
N TYR A 241 -5.80 15.82 21.43
CA TYR A 241 -4.61 15.12 21.89
C TYR A 241 -3.41 16.05 21.98
N LEU A 242 -3.13 16.85 20.95
CA LEU A 242 -1.99 17.79 20.92
C LEU A 242 -2.11 18.88 22.00
N ASN A 243 -3.33 19.42 22.23
CA ASN A 243 -3.61 20.39 23.30
C ASN A 243 -3.36 19.78 24.69
N ALA A 244 -3.75 18.53 24.90
CA ALA A 244 -3.50 17.83 26.16
C ALA A 244 -2.02 17.49 26.33
N TYR A 245 -1.36 17.11 25.25
CA TYR A 245 0.08 16.77 25.24
C TYR A 245 0.96 17.99 25.57
N GLU A 246 0.61 19.19 25.05
CA GLU A 246 1.31 20.43 25.39
C GLU A 246 1.31 20.72 26.90
N LYS A 247 0.20 20.41 27.57
CA LYS A 247 0.05 20.66 29.01
C LYS A 247 0.75 19.60 29.86
N ASN A 248 0.63 18.34 29.50
CA ASN A 248 1.20 17.22 30.28
C ASN A 248 1.52 16.03 29.36
N PRO A 249 2.71 15.97 28.77
CA PRO A 249 3.09 14.96 27.77
C PRO A 249 2.94 13.52 28.28
N ILE A 250 3.55 13.21 29.42
CA ILE A 250 3.61 11.83 29.94
C ILE A 250 2.22 11.31 30.31
N ARG A 251 1.45 12.10 31.04
CA ARG A 251 0.09 11.73 31.46
C ARG A 251 -0.82 11.53 30.24
N THR A 252 -0.70 12.38 29.25
CA THR A 252 -1.49 12.29 28.01
C THR A 252 -1.15 11.03 27.24
N ASP A 253 0.14 10.76 27.03
CA ASP A 253 0.56 9.55 26.31
C ASP A 253 0.09 8.28 27.02
N LEU A 254 0.25 8.19 28.33
CA LEU A 254 -0.24 7.04 29.12
C LEU A 254 -1.76 6.89 29.04
N LYS A 255 -2.52 7.97 29.17
CA LYS A 255 -3.98 7.95 29.06
C LYS A 255 -4.42 7.43 27.69
N TYR A 256 -3.85 7.96 26.62
CA TYR A 256 -4.20 7.56 25.25
C TYR A 256 -3.74 6.14 24.92
N LEU A 257 -2.59 5.70 25.45
CA LEU A 257 -2.11 4.32 25.34
C LEU A 257 -3.11 3.34 25.93
N PHE A 258 -3.47 3.51 27.21
CA PHE A 258 -4.41 2.60 27.86
C PHE A 258 -5.78 2.58 27.19
N LYS A 259 -6.27 3.74 26.76
CA LYS A 259 -7.56 3.84 26.08
C LYS A 259 -7.53 3.18 24.68
N ALA A 260 -6.46 3.37 23.93
CA ALA A 260 -6.27 2.71 22.64
C ALA A 260 -6.15 1.19 22.80
N LEU A 261 -5.34 0.71 23.75
CA LEU A 261 -5.24 -0.72 24.04
C LEU A 261 -6.56 -1.33 24.47
N TYR A 262 -7.32 -0.66 25.33
CA TYR A 262 -8.67 -1.11 25.70
C TYR A 262 -9.60 -1.24 24.48
N ASN A 263 -9.65 -0.24 23.61
CA ASN A 263 -10.48 -0.28 22.42
C ASN A 263 -10.02 -1.40 21.44
N ILE A 264 -8.74 -1.58 21.25
CA ILE A 264 -8.18 -2.59 20.34
C ILE A 264 -8.39 -4.02 20.89
N LEU A 265 -8.07 -4.25 22.17
CA LEU A 265 -8.07 -5.59 22.75
C LEU A 265 -9.44 -6.03 23.26
N ILE A 266 -10.18 -5.13 23.88
CA ILE A 266 -11.47 -5.46 24.52
C ILE A 266 -12.66 -5.18 23.59
N LYS A 267 -12.71 -4.03 22.94
CA LYS A 267 -13.80 -3.70 21.99
C LYS A 267 -13.58 -4.32 20.61
N GLY A 268 -12.41 -4.86 20.34
CA GLY A 268 -12.10 -5.49 19.06
C GLY A 268 -11.95 -4.52 17.88
N GLU A 269 -11.67 -3.23 18.14
CA GLU A 269 -11.42 -2.26 17.09
C GLU A 269 -10.25 -2.70 16.21
N ARG A 270 -10.38 -2.45 14.91
CA ARG A 270 -9.38 -2.84 13.91
C ARG A 270 -8.99 -1.65 13.05
N SER A 271 -7.90 -1.77 12.31
CA SER A 271 -7.52 -0.76 11.33
C SER A 271 -8.64 -0.62 10.30
N ARG A 272 -9.15 0.60 10.18
CA ARG A 272 -10.19 1.00 9.22
C ARG A 272 -9.55 1.46 7.91
#